data_73c41758a045e49c409659aa74c1ad42
#
_entry.id   73c41758a045e49c409659aa74c1ad42
#
_cell.length_a   1.000
_cell.length_b   1.000
_cell.length_c   1.000
_cell.angle_alpha   90.00
_cell.angle_beta   90.00
_cell.angle_gamma   90.00
#
_symmetry.space_group_name_H-M   'P 1'
#
loop_
_entity.id
_entity.type
_entity.pdbx_description
1 polymer ?
#
loop_
_entity_poly.entity_id
_entity_poly.type
_entity_poly.pdbx_seq_one_letter_code
_entity_poly.pdbx_strand_id
1 'polypeptide(L)'
;MRSRALLAGILALAAAGCENRREKAMKQVSQDEAILQKVNGAVNEVIRNSPDCEVAKPLIKEAYQRIDDARPQLTGPASGQMLEALKVQVDRVAQVCP
;
A
#
# COMPACT_ATOMS: atom_id res chain seq x y z
N MET A 1 19.10 -38.70 -25.88
CA MET A 1 19.26 -38.49 -24.44
C MET A 1 20.04 -37.23 -24.08
N ARG A 2 21.12 -36.91 -24.79
CA ARG A 2 21.89 -35.69 -24.51
C ARG A 2 21.11 -34.38 -24.73
N SER A 3 20.24 -34.31 -25.73
CA SER A 3 19.45 -33.14 -26.02
C SER A 3 18.39 -32.86 -24.95
N ARG A 4 17.87 -33.89 -24.30
CA ARG A 4 16.89 -33.72 -23.20
C ARG A 4 17.51 -33.14 -21.95
N ALA A 5 18.75 -33.52 -21.63
CA ALA A 5 19.47 -32.98 -20.49
C ALA A 5 19.80 -31.49 -20.68
N LEU A 6 20.19 -31.09 -21.89
CA LEU A 6 20.44 -29.70 -22.24
C LEU A 6 19.20 -28.84 -22.17
N LEU A 7 18.05 -29.33 -22.66
CA LEU A 7 16.76 -28.64 -22.58
C LEU A 7 16.31 -28.47 -21.15
N ALA A 8 16.48 -29.47 -20.30
CA ALA A 8 16.15 -29.40 -18.89
C ALA A 8 16.99 -28.32 -18.16
N GLY A 9 18.28 -28.20 -18.51
CA GLY A 9 19.14 -27.16 -17.94
C GLY A 9 18.72 -25.74 -18.32
N ILE A 10 18.32 -25.53 -19.56
CA ILE A 10 17.84 -24.22 -20.04
C ILE A 10 16.51 -23.85 -19.37
N LEU A 11 15.59 -24.79 -19.23
CA LEU A 11 14.31 -24.59 -18.56
C LEU A 11 14.50 -24.25 -17.07
N ALA A 12 15.46 -24.90 -16.39
CA ALA A 12 15.76 -24.61 -15.00
C ALA A 12 16.27 -23.17 -14.81
N LEU A 13 17.14 -22.69 -15.70
CA LEU A 13 17.65 -21.32 -15.66
C LEU A 13 16.55 -20.28 -15.91
N ALA A 14 15.65 -20.54 -16.84
CA ALA A 14 14.51 -19.67 -17.11
C ALA A 14 13.55 -19.60 -15.91
N ALA A 15 13.29 -20.74 -15.25
CA ALA A 15 12.44 -20.78 -14.05
C ALA A 15 13.07 -19.99 -12.89
N ALA A 16 14.37 -20.10 -12.66
CA ALA A 16 15.07 -19.34 -11.63
C ALA A 16 14.99 -17.82 -11.90
N GLY A 17 15.12 -17.38 -13.14
CA GLY A 17 14.98 -15.98 -13.53
C GLY A 17 13.57 -15.43 -13.26
N CYS A 18 12.52 -16.22 -13.51
CA CYS A 18 11.13 -15.84 -13.23
C CYS A 18 10.86 -15.75 -11.73
N GLU A 19 11.43 -16.65 -10.93
CA GLU A 19 11.28 -16.62 -9.47
C GLU A 19 11.88 -15.36 -8.85
N ASN A 20 13.07 -14.94 -9.29
CA ASN A 20 13.71 -13.71 -8.81
C ASN A 20 12.86 -12.46 -9.09
N ARG A 21 12.23 -12.39 -10.25
CA ARG A 21 11.32 -11.29 -10.58
C ARG A 21 10.07 -11.28 -9.68
N ARG A 22 9.52 -12.46 -9.40
CA ARG A 22 8.37 -12.61 -8.51
C ARG A 22 8.71 -12.18 -7.09
N GLU A 23 9.89 -12.57 -6.59
CA GLU A 23 10.33 -12.19 -5.25
C GLU A 23 10.46 -10.68 -5.10
N LYS A 24 11.03 -9.99 -6.09
CA LYS A 24 11.12 -8.52 -6.08
C LYS A 24 9.76 -7.87 -6.10
N ALA A 25 8.85 -8.35 -6.95
CA ALA A 25 7.50 -7.84 -7.03
C ALA A 25 6.73 -8.06 -5.72
N MET A 26 6.86 -9.23 -5.09
CA MET A 26 6.23 -9.54 -3.81
C MET A 26 6.77 -8.65 -2.69
N LYS A 27 8.07 -8.38 -2.65
CA LYS A 27 8.65 -7.48 -1.65
C LYS A 27 8.10 -6.06 -1.78
N GLN A 28 7.97 -5.54 -3.01
CA GLN A 28 7.40 -4.23 -3.26
C GLN A 28 5.94 -4.15 -2.82
N VAL A 29 5.14 -5.15 -3.17
CA VAL A 29 3.73 -5.24 -2.76
C VAL A 29 3.62 -5.31 -1.23
N SER A 30 4.47 -6.12 -0.56
CA SER A 30 4.46 -6.22 0.89
C SER A 30 4.82 -4.90 1.58
N GLN A 31 5.76 -4.15 1.03
CA GLN A 31 6.15 -2.83 1.56
C GLN A 31 5.01 -1.83 1.41
N ASP A 32 4.40 -1.78 0.23
CA ASP A 32 3.26 -0.89 -0.03
C ASP A 32 2.08 -1.25 0.87
N GLU A 33 1.78 -2.54 1.05
CA GLU A 33 0.71 -3.00 1.95
C GLU A 33 0.96 -2.58 3.39
N ALA A 34 2.19 -2.71 3.88
CA ALA A 34 2.53 -2.32 5.25
C ALA A 34 2.33 -0.82 5.47
N ILE A 35 2.72 0.00 4.50
CA ILE A 35 2.53 1.44 4.53
C ILE A 35 1.03 1.78 4.50
N LEU A 36 0.28 1.15 3.60
CA LEU A 36 -1.16 1.36 3.47
C LEU A 36 -1.93 0.92 4.72
N GLN A 37 -1.51 -0.15 5.39
CA GLN A 37 -2.13 -0.60 6.65
C GLN A 37 -1.98 0.45 7.75
N LYS A 38 -0.84 1.09 7.85
CA LYS A 38 -0.62 2.17 8.82
C LYS A 38 -1.53 3.37 8.53
N VAL A 39 -1.63 3.76 7.28
CA VAL A 39 -2.53 4.84 6.85
C VAL A 39 -3.98 4.45 7.11
N ASN A 40 -4.36 3.23 6.76
CA ASN A 40 -5.71 2.72 6.97
C ASN A 40 -6.09 2.71 8.46
N GLY A 41 -5.16 2.37 9.34
CA GLY A 41 -5.36 2.46 10.78
C GLY A 41 -5.70 3.87 11.24
N ALA A 42 -4.95 4.86 10.76
CA ALA A 42 -5.20 6.26 11.08
C ALA A 42 -6.56 6.73 10.52
N VAL A 43 -6.91 6.33 9.30
CA VAL A 43 -8.19 6.67 8.67
C VAL A 43 -9.36 6.03 9.45
N ASN A 44 -9.22 4.78 9.88
CA ASN A 44 -10.24 4.10 10.66
C ASN A 44 -10.49 4.80 12.01
N GLU A 45 -9.45 5.32 12.65
CA GLU A 45 -9.59 6.10 13.88
C GLU A 45 -10.38 7.39 13.62
N VAL A 46 -10.13 8.07 12.50
CA VAL A 46 -10.90 9.25 12.10
C VAL A 46 -12.38 8.89 11.94
N ILE A 47 -12.68 7.82 11.21
CA ILE A 47 -14.06 7.39 10.94
C ILE A 47 -14.76 7.00 12.24
N ARG A 48 -14.09 6.25 13.11
CA ARG A 48 -14.64 5.79 14.39
C ARG A 48 -15.01 6.96 15.30
N ASN A 49 -14.22 8.03 15.26
CA ASN A 49 -14.42 9.20 16.10
C ASN A 49 -15.14 10.34 15.38
N SER A 50 -15.65 10.12 14.17
CA SER A 50 -16.32 11.13 13.36
C SER A 50 -17.57 11.75 14.02
N PRO A 51 -18.33 11.04 14.89
CA PRO A 51 -19.44 11.67 15.60
C PRO A 51 -19.02 12.77 16.59
N ASP A 52 -17.76 12.75 17.05
CA ASP A 52 -17.22 13.76 17.96
C ASP A 52 -16.13 14.56 17.25
N CYS A 53 -16.49 15.73 16.73
CA CYS A 53 -15.57 16.57 15.95
C CYS A 53 -14.36 17.05 16.76
N GLU A 54 -14.50 17.26 18.07
CA GLU A 54 -13.38 17.68 18.92
C GLU A 54 -12.31 16.60 18.99
N VAL A 55 -12.71 15.32 19.09
CA VAL A 55 -11.80 14.19 19.06
C VAL A 55 -11.29 13.93 17.64
N ALA A 56 -12.14 14.08 16.64
CA ALA A 56 -11.80 13.79 15.25
C ALA A 56 -10.79 14.77 14.66
N LYS A 57 -10.83 16.05 15.00
CA LYS A 57 -9.95 17.08 14.41
C LYS A 57 -8.46 16.74 14.50
N PRO A 58 -7.89 16.41 15.67
CA PRO A 58 -6.49 16.04 15.73
C PRO A 58 -6.19 14.75 14.99
N LEU A 59 -7.12 13.80 14.95
CA LEU A 59 -6.98 12.55 14.20
C LEU A 59 -7.01 12.78 12.69
N ILE A 60 -7.82 13.72 12.21
CA ILE A 60 -7.84 14.13 10.80
C ILE A 60 -6.48 14.68 10.40
N LYS A 61 -5.92 15.56 11.21
CA LYS A 61 -4.60 16.14 10.95
C LYS A 61 -3.51 15.06 10.90
N GLU A 62 -3.53 14.13 11.85
CA GLU A 62 -2.60 13.01 11.88
C GLU A 62 -2.75 12.12 10.65
N ALA A 63 -3.99 11.82 10.24
CA ALA A 63 -4.25 11.00 9.06
C ALA A 63 -3.70 11.65 7.79
N TYR A 64 -3.89 12.96 7.61
CA TYR A 64 -3.31 13.68 6.47
C TYR A 64 -1.79 13.65 6.48
N GLN A 65 -1.15 13.78 7.63
CA GLN A 65 0.31 13.68 7.75
C GLN A 65 0.79 12.31 7.32
N ARG A 66 0.13 11.24 7.75
CA ARG A 66 0.49 9.88 7.36
C ARG A 66 0.28 9.63 5.88
N ILE A 67 -0.76 10.19 5.29
CA ILE A 67 -1.01 10.12 3.85
C ILE A 67 0.12 10.81 3.07
N ASP A 68 0.49 12.01 3.48
CA ASP A 68 1.57 12.77 2.83
C ASP A 68 2.92 12.06 2.97
N ASP A 69 3.22 11.51 4.15
CA ASP A 69 4.45 10.76 4.39
C ASP A 69 4.50 9.44 3.58
N ALA A 70 3.36 8.81 3.41
CA ALA A 70 3.25 7.54 2.67
C ALA A 70 3.42 7.73 1.16
N ARG A 71 2.95 8.83 0.62
CA ARG A 71 2.90 9.05 -0.83
C ARG A 71 4.24 8.83 -1.53
N PRO A 72 5.38 9.40 -1.08
CA PRO A 72 6.66 9.16 -1.74
C PRO A 72 7.23 7.76 -1.51
N GLN A 73 6.71 7.01 -0.54
CA GLN A 73 7.19 5.67 -0.21
C GLN A 73 6.51 4.57 -1.01
N LEU A 74 5.36 4.84 -1.61
CA LEU A 74 4.62 3.87 -2.40
C LEU A 74 5.24 3.73 -3.79
N THR A 75 5.41 2.49 -4.24
CA THR A 75 6.09 2.18 -5.49
C THR A 75 5.15 1.81 -6.63
N GLY A 76 3.95 1.29 -6.32
CA GLY A 76 3.00 0.84 -7.32
C GLY A 76 1.88 1.84 -7.60
N PRO A 77 1.38 1.93 -8.86
CA PRO A 77 0.28 2.83 -9.19
C PRO A 77 -1.04 2.44 -8.50
N ALA A 78 -1.29 1.15 -8.30
CA ALA A 78 -2.47 0.68 -7.57
C ALA A 78 -2.43 1.14 -6.11
N SER A 79 -1.25 1.10 -5.48
CA SER A 79 -1.07 1.57 -4.10
C SER A 79 -1.32 3.07 -3.98
N GLY A 80 -0.90 3.86 -4.95
CA GLY A 80 -1.18 5.29 -4.99
C GLY A 80 -2.67 5.58 -5.11
N GLN A 81 -3.40 4.80 -5.92
CA GLN A 81 -4.85 4.92 -6.04
C GLN A 81 -5.56 4.58 -4.72
N MET A 82 -5.11 3.55 -4.02
CA MET A 82 -5.64 3.20 -2.70
C MET A 82 -5.41 4.31 -1.69
N LEU A 83 -4.23 4.92 -1.71
CA LEU A 83 -3.92 6.05 -0.84
C LEU A 83 -4.87 7.23 -1.09
N GLU A 84 -5.14 7.55 -2.35
CA GLU A 84 -6.09 8.61 -2.71
C GLU A 84 -7.52 8.27 -2.26
N ALA A 85 -7.93 7.00 -2.33
CA ALA A 85 -9.22 6.55 -1.83
C ALA A 85 -9.32 6.73 -0.31
N LEU A 86 -8.26 6.46 0.43
CA LEU A 86 -8.20 6.69 1.87
C LEU A 86 -8.28 8.19 2.19
N LYS A 87 -7.60 9.02 1.41
CA LYS A 87 -7.68 10.47 1.55
C LYS A 87 -9.12 10.99 1.37
N VAL A 88 -9.84 10.47 0.40
CA VAL A 88 -11.26 10.84 0.16
C VAL A 88 -12.10 10.56 1.40
N GLN A 89 -11.87 9.44 2.09
CA GLN A 89 -12.59 9.12 3.32
C GLN A 89 -12.30 10.13 4.43
N VAL A 90 -11.05 10.56 4.58
CA VAL A 90 -10.69 11.61 5.55
C VAL A 90 -11.33 12.94 5.17
N ASP A 91 -11.31 13.29 3.88
CA ASP A 91 -11.92 14.52 3.37
C ASP A 91 -13.40 14.60 3.70
N ARG A 92 -14.13 13.48 3.62
CA ARG A 92 -15.55 13.42 3.97
C ARG A 92 -15.79 13.76 5.43
N VAL A 93 -14.98 13.22 6.33
CA VAL A 93 -15.07 13.52 7.76
C VAL A 93 -14.68 14.98 8.01
N ALA A 94 -13.65 15.47 7.34
CA ALA A 94 -13.19 16.86 7.46
C ALA A 94 -14.26 17.86 7.03
N GLN A 95 -15.12 17.52 6.07
CA GLN A 95 -16.25 18.35 5.64
C GLN A 95 -17.32 18.47 6.72
N VAL A 96 -17.54 17.40 7.49
CA VAL A 96 -18.53 17.36 8.57
C VAL A 96 -17.96 17.97 9.85
N CYS A 97 -16.65 17.91 10.03
CA CYS A 97 -15.93 18.44 11.19
C CYS A 97 -14.95 19.55 10.77
N PRO A 98 -15.44 20.71 10.35
CA PRO A 98 -14.58 21.80 9.91
C PRO A 98 -13.73 22.44 11.00
#